data_7d09e3d4bf70dba77fa2ecec6a3419ff
#
_entry.id   7d09e3d4bf70dba77fa2ecec6a3419ff
#
_cell.length_a   1.000
_cell.length_b   1.000
_cell.length_c   1.000
_cell.angle_alpha   90.00
_cell.angle_beta   90.00
_cell.angle_gamma   90.00
#
_symmetry.space_group_name_H-M   'P 1'
#
loop_
_entity.id
_entity.type
_entity.pdbx_description
1 polymer ?
#
loop_
_entity_poly.entity_id
_entity_poly.type
_entity_poly.pdbx_seq_one_letter_code
_entity_poly.pdbx_strand_id
1 'polypeptide(L)'
;MAKGASTRKVLQLPRWVGIALLAALAALTVVAVVLAVTQAREPNPNAGTAPMAAMPTVEKTAEPEPAPAEPVEAPEAPTMQRLLSVHATGGHLLRATVGACPTPEAGLERSDDNGATWQPSPLANAGGVTRLLQLNLGETDVDRFVAVNADCAPVAARSFTGGVDWEPADAEGQWFIDPADATLVHGSAAAAHAPCTVVGLSSVGDRAIALCLDSSVIVSGDGGASWSAPVAVPSAVAVGATPSQFVVASAAEAECAGVRTRTFDGAALGAPGGCVDVADAGGGNTAVAGSDAEFYLWAGGAFLRSSDAGGSWS
;
A
#
# COMPACT_ATOMS: atom_id res chain seq x y z
N MET A 1 -14.47 1.51 -55.04
CA MET A 1 -13.63 0.69 -54.13
C MET A 1 -14.51 0.28 -52.96
N ALA A 2 -14.97 -0.95 -52.97
CA ALA A 2 -15.93 -1.47 -51.94
C ALA A 2 -15.17 -2.05 -50.76
N LYS A 3 -15.42 -1.54 -49.53
CA LYS A 3 -14.93 -2.10 -48.26
C LYS A 3 -15.85 -3.23 -47.81
N GLY A 4 -15.35 -4.48 -47.84
CA GLY A 4 -16.02 -5.65 -47.33
C GLY A 4 -16.08 -5.61 -45.79
N ALA A 5 -17.30 -5.61 -45.24
CA ALA A 5 -17.56 -5.80 -43.83
C ALA A 5 -17.53 -7.30 -43.50
N SER A 6 -16.57 -7.73 -42.72
CA SER A 6 -16.50 -9.11 -42.17
C SER A 6 -17.45 -9.22 -40.98
N THR A 7 -18.59 -9.88 -41.18
CA THR A 7 -19.53 -10.22 -40.11
C THR A 7 -19.03 -11.48 -39.37
N ARG A 8 -18.52 -11.30 -38.13
CA ARG A 8 -18.24 -12.41 -37.21
C ARG A 8 -19.57 -13.07 -36.81
N LYS A 9 -19.79 -14.31 -37.24
CA LYS A 9 -20.89 -15.15 -36.73
C LYS A 9 -20.59 -15.51 -35.29
N VAL A 10 -21.34 -14.91 -34.37
CA VAL A 10 -21.35 -15.32 -32.95
C VAL A 10 -22.14 -16.64 -32.89
N LEU A 11 -21.48 -17.72 -32.48
CA LEU A 11 -22.12 -19.03 -32.24
C LEU A 11 -23.05 -18.86 -31.02
N GLN A 12 -24.37 -18.79 -31.27
CA GLN A 12 -25.36 -18.83 -30.19
C GLN A 12 -25.54 -20.29 -29.76
N LEU A 13 -24.91 -20.69 -28.68
CA LEU A 13 -25.17 -21.97 -28.01
C LEU A 13 -26.58 -21.95 -27.39
N PRO A 14 -27.38 -23.00 -27.56
CA PRO A 14 -28.71 -23.06 -26.99
C PRO A 14 -28.65 -23.08 -25.45
N ARG A 15 -29.56 -22.36 -24.79
CA ARG A 15 -29.59 -22.12 -23.33
C ARG A 15 -29.47 -23.39 -22.49
N TRP A 16 -29.97 -24.53 -22.95
CA TRP A 16 -29.88 -25.80 -22.23
C TRP A 16 -28.44 -26.34 -22.12
N VAL A 17 -27.55 -26.03 -23.08
CA VAL A 17 -26.12 -26.41 -23.03
C VAL A 17 -25.38 -25.65 -21.90
N GLY A 18 -25.71 -24.36 -21.72
CA GLY A 18 -25.17 -23.58 -20.61
C GLY A 18 -25.59 -24.11 -19.23
N ILE A 19 -26.84 -24.51 -19.09
CA ILE A 19 -27.37 -25.09 -17.85
C ILE A 19 -26.72 -26.45 -17.54
N ALA A 20 -26.53 -27.29 -18.55
CA ALA A 20 -25.88 -28.60 -18.39
C ALA A 20 -24.40 -28.45 -17.98
N LEU A 21 -23.68 -27.44 -18.50
CA LEU A 21 -22.30 -27.17 -18.17
C LEU A 21 -22.14 -26.65 -16.73
N LEU A 22 -23.06 -25.79 -16.28
CA LEU A 22 -23.10 -25.32 -14.89
C LEU A 22 -23.40 -26.44 -13.89
N ALA A 23 -24.34 -27.35 -14.23
CA ALA A 23 -24.65 -28.51 -13.40
C ALA A 23 -23.45 -29.47 -13.28
N ALA A 24 -22.71 -29.71 -14.37
CA ALA A 24 -21.53 -30.55 -14.38
C ALA A 24 -20.39 -29.95 -13.55
N LEU A 25 -20.16 -28.62 -13.61
CA LEU A 25 -19.17 -27.90 -12.79
C LEU A 25 -19.53 -27.98 -11.30
N ALA A 26 -20.80 -27.79 -10.93
CA ALA A 26 -21.24 -27.91 -9.54
C ALA A 26 -21.05 -29.33 -8.97
N ALA A 27 -21.31 -30.37 -9.77
CA ALA A 27 -21.07 -31.74 -9.37
C ALA A 27 -19.58 -32.06 -9.16
N LEU A 28 -18.70 -31.54 -10.02
CA LEU A 28 -17.25 -31.69 -9.90
C LEU A 28 -16.69 -31.01 -8.63
N THR A 29 -17.19 -29.82 -8.28
CA THR A 29 -16.77 -29.13 -7.06
C THR A 29 -17.19 -29.89 -5.79
N VAL A 30 -18.38 -30.46 -5.74
CA VAL A 30 -18.83 -31.28 -4.60
C VAL A 30 -17.96 -32.52 -4.43
N VAL A 31 -17.62 -33.22 -5.53
CA VAL A 31 -16.73 -34.41 -5.47
C VAL A 31 -15.34 -34.03 -4.99
N ALA A 32 -14.78 -32.91 -5.44
CA ALA A 32 -13.46 -32.45 -5.00
C ALA A 32 -13.43 -32.12 -3.49
N VAL A 33 -14.46 -31.47 -2.97
CA VAL A 33 -14.57 -31.17 -1.53
C VAL A 33 -14.70 -32.43 -0.68
N VAL A 34 -15.49 -33.41 -1.12
CA VAL A 34 -15.65 -34.68 -0.41
C VAL A 34 -14.33 -35.46 -0.36
N LEU A 35 -13.59 -35.52 -1.47
CA LEU A 35 -12.26 -36.15 -1.52
C LEU A 35 -11.24 -35.48 -0.61
N ALA A 36 -11.22 -34.13 -0.56
CA ALA A 36 -10.32 -33.38 0.32
C ALA A 36 -10.61 -33.64 1.81
N VAL A 37 -11.89 -33.71 2.19
CA VAL A 37 -12.29 -33.97 3.58
C VAL A 37 -12.00 -35.42 4.00
N THR A 38 -12.12 -36.40 3.09
CA THR A 38 -11.81 -37.80 3.39
C THR A 38 -10.31 -38.04 3.56
N GLN A 39 -9.46 -37.37 2.75
CA GLN A 39 -8.00 -37.47 2.89
C GLN A 39 -7.48 -36.81 4.18
N ALA A 40 -8.15 -35.75 4.66
CA ALA A 40 -7.78 -35.09 5.92
C ALA A 40 -8.14 -35.91 7.18
N ARG A 41 -8.90 -37.01 7.08
CA ARG A 41 -9.35 -37.86 8.18
C ARG A 41 -8.60 -39.17 8.34
N GLU A 42 -7.59 -39.46 7.53
CA GLU A 42 -6.79 -40.66 7.73
C GLU A 42 -5.87 -40.49 8.95
N PRO A 43 -5.98 -41.35 10.01
CA PRO A 43 -5.06 -41.31 11.13
C PRO A 43 -3.68 -41.76 10.66
N ASN A 44 -2.65 -40.98 10.98
CA ASN A 44 -1.26 -41.34 10.70
C ASN A 44 -0.84 -42.61 11.44
N PRO A 45 -0.57 -43.74 10.76
CA PRO A 45 -0.27 -45.03 11.45
C PRO A 45 1.16 -45.12 12.01
N ASN A 46 1.96 -44.02 11.96
CA ASN A 46 3.37 -44.01 12.41
C ASN A 46 3.63 -43.27 13.73
N ALA A 47 2.62 -43.09 14.60
CA ALA A 47 2.87 -42.68 15.98
C ALA A 47 3.35 -43.88 16.82
N GLY A 48 4.58 -44.30 16.57
CA GLY A 48 5.24 -45.37 17.33
C GLY A 48 5.60 -44.90 18.73
N THR A 49 5.03 -45.60 19.71
CA THR A 49 5.38 -45.54 21.14
C THR A 49 6.80 -46.05 21.33
N ALA A 50 7.75 -45.17 21.66
CA ALA A 50 9.09 -45.58 22.09
C ALA A 50 9.06 -46.05 23.56
N PRO A 51 9.71 -47.17 23.94
CA PRO A 51 9.77 -47.59 25.32
C PRO A 51 10.72 -46.73 26.16
N MET A 52 10.26 -46.30 27.32
CA MET A 52 11.05 -45.59 28.31
C MET A 52 12.10 -46.52 28.93
N ALA A 53 13.38 -46.23 28.67
CA ALA A 53 14.48 -46.81 29.44
C ALA A 53 14.70 -46.01 30.73
N ALA A 54 14.71 -46.65 31.87
CA ALA A 54 14.99 -46.07 33.19
C ALA A 54 16.46 -45.60 33.23
N MET A 55 16.68 -44.32 33.52
CA MET A 55 18.00 -43.77 33.83
C MET A 55 18.20 -43.63 35.33
N PRO A 56 19.42 -43.79 35.84
CA PRO A 56 19.73 -43.70 37.29
C PRO A 56 19.71 -42.21 37.73
N THR A 57 19.14 -42.01 38.89
CA THR A 57 19.07 -40.75 39.60
C THR A 57 20.47 -40.26 39.99
N VAL A 58 20.95 -39.18 39.36
CA VAL A 58 22.08 -38.40 39.83
C VAL A 58 21.51 -37.15 40.49
N GLU A 59 21.71 -37.04 41.80
CA GLU A 59 21.36 -35.86 42.57
C GLU A 59 22.29 -34.70 42.16
N LYS A 60 21.77 -33.75 41.32
CA LYS A 60 22.49 -32.60 40.89
C LYS A 60 22.05 -31.40 41.73
N THR A 61 22.99 -30.86 42.50
CA THR A 61 22.89 -29.59 43.21
C THR A 61 22.29 -28.52 42.30
N ALA A 62 21.20 -27.90 42.70
CA ALA A 62 20.50 -26.84 41.97
C ALA A 62 21.38 -25.62 41.87
N GLU A 63 21.89 -25.35 40.68
CA GLU A 63 22.36 -24.04 40.24
C GLU A 63 21.14 -23.14 40.00
N PRO A 64 21.14 -21.86 40.44
CA PRO A 64 19.98 -21.00 40.26
C PRO A 64 19.68 -20.86 38.77
N GLU A 65 18.46 -21.23 38.38
CA GLU A 65 17.92 -21.06 37.04
C GLU A 65 17.93 -19.57 36.67
N PRO A 66 18.57 -19.18 35.54
CA PRO A 66 18.51 -17.78 35.10
C PRO A 66 17.06 -17.40 34.83
N ALA A 67 16.62 -16.28 35.39
CA ALA A 67 15.29 -15.75 35.15
C ALA A 67 15.02 -15.70 33.64
N PRO A 68 13.78 -16.03 33.18
CA PRO A 68 13.41 -15.91 31.77
C PRO A 68 13.70 -14.47 31.31
N ALA A 69 14.52 -14.33 30.28
CA ALA A 69 14.72 -13.05 29.64
C ALA A 69 13.35 -12.53 29.15
N GLU A 70 12.96 -11.36 29.59
CA GLU A 70 11.78 -10.69 29.06
C GLU A 70 11.90 -10.64 27.53
N PRO A 71 10.81 -10.92 26.77
CA PRO A 71 10.84 -10.80 25.33
C PRO A 71 11.25 -9.36 24.99
N VAL A 72 12.40 -9.19 24.37
CA VAL A 72 12.78 -7.91 23.79
C VAL A 72 11.79 -7.68 22.66
N GLU A 73 10.85 -6.76 22.87
CA GLU A 73 9.91 -6.32 21.87
C GLU A 73 10.73 -5.82 20.66
N ALA A 74 10.57 -6.46 19.51
CA ALA A 74 11.24 -6.04 18.30
C ALA A 74 10.83 -4.58 18.01
N PRO A 75 11.77 -3.69 17.61
CA PRO A 75 11.42 -2.32 17.26
C PRO A 75 10.28 -2.35 16.23
N GLU A 76 9.17 -1.66 16.52
CA GLU A 76 8.09 -1.49 15.55
C GLU A 76 8.68 -0.84 14.30
N ALA A 77 8.40 -1.44 13.14
CA ALA A 77 8.80 -0.88 11.87
C ALA A 77 8.21 0.54 11.73
N PRO A 78 9.00 1.54 11.28
CA PRO A 78 8.50 2.88 11.09
C PRO A 78 7.36 2.85 10.08
N THR A 79 6.14 3.15 10.53
CA THR A 79 4.96 3.24 9.68
C THR A 79 4.83 4.65 9.16
N MET A 80 4.44 4.81 7.88
CA MET A 80 4.07 6.12 7.36
C MET A 80 2.96 6.71 8.22
N GLN A 81 3.19 7.91 8.75
CA GLN A 81 2.19 8.63 9.55
C GLN A 81 1.44 9.68 8.72
N ARG A 82 1.93 9.96 7.50
CA ARG A 82 1.39 10.94 6.57
C ARG A 82 1.16 10.36 5.20
N LEU A 83 0.04 10.71 4.61
CA LEU A 83 -0.27 10.43 3.22
C LEU A 83 -0.51 11.76 2.49
N LEU A 84 -0.08 11.83 1.26
CA LEU A 84 -0.33 12.95 0.36
C LEU A 84 -0.66 12.40 -1.02
N SER A 85 -1.71 12.91 -1.63
CA SER A 85 -2.09 12.59 -2.99
C SER A 85 -2.54 13.86 -3.71
N VAL A 86 -2.32 13.92 -5.02
CA VAL A 86 -2.70 15.03 -5.88
C VAL A 86 -3.40 14.48 -7.12
N HIS A 87 -4.39 15.19 -7.59
CA HIS A 87 -5.02 14.90 -8.88
C HIS A 87 -4.00 15.02 -10.02
N ALA A 88 -4.07 14.15 -11.02
CA ALA A 88 -3.10 14.10 -12.11
C ALA A 88 -2.95 15.43 -12.85
N THR A 89 -4.02 16.22 -12.94
CA THR A 89 -4.01 17.58 -13.55
C THR A 89 -3.57 18.68 -12.58
N GLY A 90 -3.28 18.35 -11.31
CA GLY A 90 -2.98 19.34 -10.26
C GLY A 90 -4.23 20.04 -9.70
N GLY A 91 -4.02 20.98 -8.78
CA GLY A 91 -5.08 21.83 -8.20
C GLY A 91 -5.76 21.24 -6.99
N HIS A 92 -6.24 20.01 -7.07
CA HIS A 92 -6.89 19.31 -5.98
C HIS A 92 -5.95 18.34 -5.28
N LEU A 93 -5.87 18.44 -3.95
CA LEU A 93 -5.02 17.61 -3.12
C LEU A 93 -5.79 17.05 -1.93
N LEU A 94 -5.39 15.87 -1.50
CA LEU A 94 -5.72 15.29 -0.19
C LEU A 94 -4.44 15.05 0.60
N ARG A 95 -4.46 15.40 1.89
CA ARG A 95 -3.44 15.00 2.84
C ARG A 95 -4.06 14.37 4.07
N ALA A 96 -3.36 13.41 4.66
CA ALA A 96 -3.87 12.70 5.81
C ALA A 96 -2.81 12.43 6.87
N THR A 97 -3.24 12.48 8.13
CA THR A 97 -2.58 11.79 9.24
C THR A 97 -3.19 10.40 9.36
N VAL A 98 -2.33 9.38 9.37
CA VAL A 98 -2.74 7.99 9.17
C VAL A 98 -3.66 7.46 10.28
N GLY A 99 -3.41 7.81 11.54
CA GLY A 99 -4.12 7.23 12.69
C GLY A 99 -3.64 5.82 13.05
N ALA A 100 -4.32 5.21 14.00
CA ALA A 100 -4.02 3.86 14.47
C ALA A 100 -5.33 3.08 14.76
N CYS A 101 -5.35 1.80 14.41
CA CYS A 101 -6.44 0.91 14.76
C CYS A 101 -6.26 0.36 16.19
N PRO A 102 -7.31 0.27 16.99
CA PRO A 102 -8.72 0.60 16.70
C PRO A 102 -9.11 2.06 16.99
N THR A 103 -8.17 2.92 17.34
CA THR A 103 -8.44 4.29 17.80
C THR A 103 -8.73 5.22 16.61
N PRO A 104 -9.84 5.97 16.57
CA PRO A 104 -10.19 6.84 15.45
C PRO A 104 -9.38 8.16 15.49
N GLU A 105 -8.09 8.10 15.20
CA GLU A 105 -7.18 9.25 15.21
C GLU A 105 -6.79 9.71 13.79
N ALA A 106 -7.32 9.05 12.75
CA ALA A 106 -7.08 9.45 11.38
C ALA A 106 -7.68 10.82 11.08
N GLY A 107 -6.91 11.69 10.44
CA GLY A 107 -7.36 13.00 9.96
C GLY A 107 -7.19 13.09 8.45
N LEU A 108 -8.18 13.67 7.76
CA LEU A 108 -8.15 13.92 6.33
C LEU A 108 -8.48 15.38 6.06
N GLU A 109 -7.67 16.01 5.21
CA GLU A 109 -7.87 17.40 4.75
C GLU A 109 -7.76 17.45 3.23
N ARG A 110 -8.50 18.38 2.63
CA ARG A 110 -8.49 18.66 1.20
C ARG A 110 -8.07 20.10 0.92
N SER A 111 -7.50 20.30 -0.24
CA SER A 111 -7.18 21.61 -0.80
C SER A 111 -7.59 21.66 -2.27
N ASP A 112 -8.21 22.75 -2.70
CA ASP A 112 -8.61 23.00 -4.08
C ASP A 112 -7.81 24.16 -4.71
N ASP A 113 -6.74 24.62 -4.04
CA ASP A 113 -5.93 25.76 -4.41
C ASP A 113 -4.40 25.47 -4.35
N ASN A 114 -4.02 24.25 -4.76
CA ASN A 114 -2.63 23.79 -4.78
C ASN A 114 -1.96 23.79 -3.39
N GLY A 115 -2.72 23.55 -2.34
CA GLY A 115 -2.20 23.47 -0.97
C GLY A 115 -2.05 24.81 -0.27
N ALA A 116 -2.55 25.92 -0.85
CA ALA A 116 -2.51 27.23 -0.21
C ALA A 116 -3.45 27.30 1.01
N THR A 117 -4.61 26.66 0.91
CA THR A 117 -5.54 26.51 2.05
C THR A 117 -6.01 25.06 2.20
N TRP A 118 -6.25 24.65 3.45
CA TRP A 118 -6.68 23.30 3.78
C TRP A 118 -7.99 23.33 4.54
N GLN A 119 -8.89 22.42 4.18
CA GLN A 119 -10.20 22.25 4.82
C GLN A 119 -10.33 20.81 5.30
N PRO A 120 -10.93 20.57 6.50
CA PRO A 120 -11.23 19.23 6.94
C PRO A 120 -12.11 18.47 5.94
N SER A 121 -11.80 17.20 5.75
CA SER A 121 -12.58 16.24 4.97
C SER A 121 -13.18 15.21 5.93
N PRO A 122 -14.49 15.29 6.28
CA PRO A 122 -15.08 14.50 7.34
C PRO A 122 -15.12 13.00 7.00
N LEU A 123 -14.62 12.14 7.89
CA LEU A 123 -14.61 10.68 7.71
C LEU A 123 -15.85 10.00 8.34
N ALA A 124 -16.79 10.74 8.90
CA ALA A 124 -17.91 10.19 9.68
C ALA A 124 -18.78 9.19 8.89
N ASN A 125 -18.98 9.40 7.60
CA ASN A 125 -19.79 8.56 6.73
C ASN A 125 -18.97 7.52 5.94
N ALA A 126 -17.69 7.40 6.21
CA ALA A 126 -16.75 6.59 5.43
C ALA A 126 -16.55 5.17 5.99
N GLY A 127 -17.50 4.62 6.75
CA GLY A 127 -17.42 3.22 7.21
C GLY A 127 -16.66 3.01 8.53
N GLY A 128 -16.55 4.03 9.39
CA GLY A 128 -15.93 3.91 10.73
C GLY A 128 -14.39 3.85 10.67
N VAL A 129 -13.80 4.68 9.84
CA VAL A 129 -12.35 4.77 9.61
C VAL A 129 -11.60 5.08 10.90
N THR A 130 -10.57 4.29 11.19
CA THR A 130 -9.65 4.50 12.31
C THR A 130 -8.23 4.79 11.84
N ARG A 131 -7.80 4.13 10.74
CA ARG A 131 -6.48 4.32 10.13
C ARG A 131 -6.61 4.37 8.62
N LEU A 132 -6.04 5.38 7.98
CA LEU A 132 -5.93 5.48 6.53
C LEU A 132 -4.74 4.64 6.05
N LEU A 133 -4.92 3.89 4.97
CA LEU A 133 -3.87 3.08 4.35
C LEU A 133 -3.31 3.75 3.08
N GLN A 134 -4.19 4.33 2.27
CA GLN A 134 -3.82 4.93 0.98
C GLN A 134 -4.83 5.99 0.54
N LEU A 135 -4.35 7.05 -0.09
CA LEU A 135 -5.14 8.03 -0.83
C LEU A 135 -4.94 7.79 -2.34
N ASN A 136 -6.02 7.66 -3.08
CA ASN A 136 -6.01 7.40 -4.52
C ASN A 136 -6.78 8.50 -5.25
N LEU A 137 -6.11 9.59 -5.59
CA LEU A 137 -6.59 10.61 -6.50
C LEU A 137 -6.14 10.22 -7.90
N GLY A 138 -7.10 9.85 -8.74
CA GLY A 138 -6.82 9.37 -10.08
C GLY A 138 -6.89 10.47 -11.14
N GLU A 139 -7.06 10.02 -12.38
CA GLU A 139 -7.33 10.87 -13.54
C GLU A 139 -8.81 11.28 -13.65
N THR A 140 -9.66 10.79 -12.73
CA THR A 140 -11.09 11.04 -12.72
C THR A 140 -11.47 11.96 -11.56
N ASP A 141 -12.61 12.64 -11.66
CA ASP A 141 -13.17 13.50 -10.60
C ASP A 141 -13.71 12.70 -9.39
N VAL A 142 -13.18 11.52 -9.14
CA VAL A 142 -13.57 10.63 -8.04
C VAL A 142 -12.39 10.40 -7.13
N ASP A 143 -12.42 11.04 -5.96
CA ASP A 143 -11.45 10.77 -4.91
C ASP A 143 -11.75 9.43 -4.26
N ARG A 144 -10.71 8.70 -3.88
CA ARG A 144 -10.81 7.41 -3.20
C ARG A 144 -9.77 7.32 -2.10
N PHE A 145 -10.10 6.54 -1.08
CA PHE A 145 -9.10 6.07 -0.14
C PHE A 145 -9.38 4.63 0.30
N VAL A 146 -8.34 3.97 0.78
CA VAL A 146 -8.43 2.71 1.51
C VAL A 146 -8.01 2.96 2.95
N ALA A 147 -8.72 2.33 3.88
CA ALA A 147 -8.55 2.50 5.31
C ALA A 147 -8.82 1.18 6.04
N VAL A 148 -8.68 1.17 7.35
CA VAL A 148 -9.24 0.14 8.22
C VAL A 148 -10.26 0.76 9.17
N ASN A 149 -11.26 -0.05 9.53
CA ASN A 149 -12.29 0.31 10.51
C ASN A 149 -11.86 -0.04 11.95
N ALA A 150 -12.77 0.06 12.91
CA ALA A 150 -12.50 -0.26 14.31
C ALA A 150 -12.20 -1.76 14.58
N ASP A 151 -12.57 -2.66 13.67
CA ASP A 151 -12.22 -4.08 13.72
C ASP A 151 -10.86 -4.36 13.05
N CYS A 152 -10.12 -3.34 12.63
CA CYS A 152 -8.89 -3.39 11.84
C CYS A 152 -9.05 -4.11 10.49
N ALA A 153 -10.28 -4.20 9.98
CA ALA A 153 -10.58 -4.76 8.68
C ALA A 153 -10.51 -3.69 7.59
N PRO A 154 -9.99 -4.02 6.38
CA PRO A 154 -9.94 -3.09 5.27
C PRO A 154 -11.33 -2.60 4.86
N VAL A 155 -11.45 -1.30 4.66
CA VAL A 155 -12.64 -0.60 4.12
C VAL A 155 -12.16 0.42 3.09
N ALA A 156 -13.04 0.77 2.14
CA ALA A 156 -12.75 1.82 1.19
C ALA A 156 -13.91 2.80 1.10
N ALA A 157 -13.61 4.02 0.70
CA ALA A 157 -14.59 5.04 0.42
C ALA A 157 -14.24 5.83 -0.84
N ARG A 158 -15.26 6.45 -1.43
CA ARG A 158 -15.13 7.34 -2.58
C ARG A 158 -15.91 8.63 -2.35
N SER A 159 -15.47 9.68 -3.01
CA SER A 159 -16.11 10.99 -3.04
C SER A 159 -16.27 11.48 -4.46
N PHE A 160 -17.43 12.00 -4.80
CA PHE A 160 -17.73 12.72 -6.05
C PHE A 160 -17.81 14.23 -5.83
N THR A 161 -17.47 14.69 -4.63
CA THR A 161 -17.61 16.07 -4.19
C THR A 161 -16.28 16.70 -3.78
N GLY A 162 -15.15 16.14 -4.26
CA GLY A 162 -13.81 16.61 -3.90
C GLY A 162 -13.52 16.44 -2.40
N GLY A 163 -13.86 15.28 -1.81
CA GLY A 163 -13.59 14.99 -0.42
C GLY A 163 -14.48 15.70 0.59
N VAL A 164 -15.62 16.32 0.14
CA VAL A 164 -16.59 16.94 1.06
C VAL A 164 -17.47 15.86 1.71
N ASP A 165 -17.97 14.93 0.91
CA ASP A 165 -18.78 13.81 1.35
C ASP A 165 -18.18 12.51 0.86
N TRP A 166 -18.23 11.47 1.70
CA TRP A 166 -17.72 10.16 1.42
C TRP A 166 -18.81 9.11 1.49
N GLU A 167 -18.79 8.15 0.58
CA GLU A 167 -19.65 6.98 0.61
C GLU A 167 -18.80 5.69 0.58
N PRO A 168 -19.25 4.61 1.23
CA PRO A 168 -18.56 3.33 1.16
C PRO A 168 -18.34 2.85 -0.28
N ALA A 169 -17.20 2.23 -0.53
CA ALA A 169 -16.82 1.67 -1.83
C ALA A 169 -16.08 0.34 -1.64
N ASP A 170 -15.87 -0.38 -2.73
CA ASP A 170 -15.03 -1.57 -2.71
C ASP A 170 -13.55 -1.19 -2.75
N ALA A 171 -12.71 -1.92 -2.00
CA ALA A 171 -11.26 -1.80 -2.05
C ALA A 171 -10.65 -2.55 -3.25
N GLU A 172 -11.43 -3.38 -3.94
CA GLU A 172 -10.98 -4.09 -5.14
C GLU A 172 -10.55 -3.11 -6.23
N GLY A 173 -9.40 -3.37 -6.85
CA GLY A 173 -8.83 -2.50 -7.86
C GLY A 173 -8.22 -1.21 -7.31
N GLN A 174 -8.01 -1.10 -6.00
CA GLN A 174 -7.32 0.03 -5.39
C GLN A 174 -5.95 -0.39 -4.84
N TRP A 175 -5.02 0.58 -4.89
CA TRP A 175 -3.69 0.36 -4.33
C TRP A 175 -3.70 0.55 -2.82
N PHE A 176 -3.13 -0.40 -2.09
CA PHE A 176 -2.82 -0.27 -0.66
C PHE A 176 -1.89 -1.41 -0.19
N ILE A 177 -1.19 -1.18 0.91
CA ILE A 177 -0.41 -2.19 1.61
C ILE A 177 -1.36 -2.96 2.52
N ASP A 178 -1.32 -4.30 2.50
CA ASP A 178 -2.16 -5.12 3.36
C ASP A 178 -1.84 -4.84 4.84
N PRO A 179 -2.85 -4.52 5.67
CA PRO A 179 -2.60 -4.14 7.07
C PRO A 179 -2.09 -5.29 7.94
N ALA A 180 -2.28 -6.55 7.53
CA ALA A 180 -1.80 -7.73 8.24
C ALA A 180 -0.48 -8.27 7.71
N ASP A 181 -0.11 -7.92 6.45
CA ASP A 181 1.13 -8.37 5.82
C ASP A 181 1.75 -7.25 4.97
N ALA A 182 2.72 -6.55 5.53
CA ALA A 182 3.40 -5.45 4.86
C ALA A 182 4.24 -5.87 3.63
N THR A 183 4.32 -7.14 3.29
CA THR A 183 4.90 -7.60 2.02
C THR A 183 3.84 -7.76 0.93
N LEU A 184 2.56 -7.89 1.29
CA LEU A 184 1.47 -8.01 0.35
C LEU A 184 0.96 -6.63 -0.04
N VAL A 185 1.01 -6.30 -1.32
CA VAL A 185 0.48 -5.04 -1.87
C VAL A 185 -0.67 -5.35 -2.81
N HIS A 186 -1.81 -4.76 -2.54
CA HIS A 186 -2.96 -4.76 -3.44
C HIS A 186 -2.77 -3.67 -4.49
N GLY A 187 -3.04 -3.99 -5.73
CA GLY A 187 -2.92 -3.07 -6.87
C GLY A 187 -4.22 -2.91 -7.65
N SER A 188 -4.17 -2.11 -8.72
CA SER A 188 -5.34 -1.86 -9.59
C SER A 188 -5.81 -3.11 -10.36
N ALA A 189 -4.92 -4.05 -10.67
CA ALA A 189 -5.22 -5.26 -11.41
C ALA A 189 -5.03 -6.55 -10.61
N ALA A 190 -4.09 -6.57 -9.66
CA ALA A 190 -3.76 -7.76 -8.87
C ALA A 190 -3.19 -7.40 -7.49
N ALA A 191 -3.11 -8.40 -6.62
CA ALA A 191 -2.35 -8.34 -5.38
C ALA A 191 -1.13 -9.28 -5.50
N ALA A 192 0.05 -8.81 -5.12
CA ALA A 192 1.27 -9.59 -5.15
C ALA A 192 2.20 -9.27 -3.97
N HIS A 193 3.02 -10.25 -3.59
CA HIS A 193 4.07 -10.00 -2.61
C HIS A 193 5.20 -9.19 -3.23
N ALA A 194 5.53 -8.09 -2.58
CA ALA A 194 6.72 -7.30 -2.85
C ALA A 194 7.97 -8.07 -2.40
N PRO A 195 9.16 -7.83 -3.00
CA PRO A 195 10.42 -8.46 -2.58
C PRO A 195 10.97 -7.92 -1.24
N CYS A 196 10.24 -7.05 -0.56
CA CYS A 196 10.63 -6.40 0.69
C CYS A 196 9.42 -6.10 1.58
N THR A 197 9.67 -5.73 2.84
CA THR A 197 8.64 -5.13 3.71
C THR A 197 8.38 -3.70 3.26
N VAL A 198 7.18 -3.41 2.77
CA VAL A 198 6.79 -2.10 2.25
C VAL A 198 6.33 -1.21 3.41
N VAL A 199 6.89 0.00 3.48
CA VAL A 199 6.55 1.01 4.49
C VAL A 199 5.94 2.27 3.90
N GLY A 200 5.96 2.42 2.57
CA GLY A 200 5.37 3.54 1.85
C GLY A 200 4.94 3.13 0.45
N LEU A 201 3.84 3.71 -0.04
CA LEU A 201 3.27 3.39 -1.35
C LEU A 201 2.70 4.66 -1.97
N SER A 202 2.93 4.85 -3.26
CA SER A 202 2.27 5.89 -4.06
C SER A 202 1.97 5.35 -5.46
N SER A 203 0.83 5.74 -6.02
CA SER A 203 0.37 5.17 -7.29
C SER A 203 -0.38 6.19 -8.16
N VAL A 204 -0.34 5.97 -9.47
CA VAL A 204 -1.17 6.64 -10.49
C VAL A 204 -1.54 5.60 -11.55
N GLY A 205 -2.84 5.35 -11.75
CA GLY A 205 -3.33 4.31 -12.66
C GLY A 205 -2.75 2.93 -12.32
N ASP A 206 -2.16 2.27 -13.31
CA ASP A 206 -1.54 0.95 -13.15
C ASP A 206 -0.07 1.01 -12.69
N ARG A 207 0.45 2.21 -12.42
CA ARG A 207 1.84 2.42 -12.00
C ARG A 207 1.91 2.73 -10.51
N ALA A 208 2.87 2.11 -9.83
CA ALA A 208 3.14 2.38 -8.42
C ALA A 208 4.63 2.35 -8.12
N ILE A 209 5.02 3.10 -7.10
CA ILE A 209 6.32 3.03 -6.43
C ILE A 209 6.09 2.70 -4.97
N ALA A 210 6.88 1.77 -4.44
CA ALA A 210 6.86 1.43 -3.03
C ALA A 210 8.23 1.65 -2.39
N LEU A 211 8.22 2.14 -1.17
CA LEU A 211 9.39 2.30 -0.31
C LEU A 211 9.50 1.09 0.60
N CYS A 212 10.63 0.44 0.58
CA CYS A 212 10.97 -0.68 1.44
C CYS A 212 11.54 -0.20 2.79
N LEU A 213 11.43 -1.02 3.81
CA LEU A 213 11.97 -0.74 5.16
C LEU A 213 13.49 -0.51 5.18
N ASP A 214 14.23 -1.12 4.25
CA ASP A 214 15.68 -0.95 4.08
C ASP A 214 16.07 0.28 3.26
N SER A 215 15.14 1.20 3.01
CA SER A 215 15.31 2.40 2.17
C SER A 215 15.60 2.07 0.69
N SER A 216 15.27 0.88 0.20
CA SER A 216 15.20 0.63 -1.23
C SER A 216 13.82 0.99 -1.79
N VAL A 217 13.73 1.20 -3.10
CA VAL A 217 12.48 1.43 -3.80
C VAL A 217 12.26 0.37 -4.86
N ILE A 218 10.99 0.02 -5.07
CA ILE A 218 10.53 -0.92 -6.10
C ILE A 218 9.38 -0.28 -6.87
N VAL A 219 9.18 -0.68 -8.11
CA VAL A 219 8.08 -0.18 -8.95
C VAL A 219 7.29 -1.32 -9.56
N SER A 220 6.01 -1.06 -9.78
CA SER A 220 5.11 -1.86 -10.61
C SER A 220 4.59 -1.00 -11.76
N GLY A 221 4.46 -1.58 -12.93
CA GLY A 221 3.87 -0.94 -14.13
C GLY A 221 2.70 -1.73 -14.72
N ASP A 222 2.22 -2.75 -14.00
CA ASP A 222 1.23 -3.73 -14.46
C ASP A 222 0.08 -3.93 -13.46
N GLY A 223 -0.25 -2.87 -12.71
CA GLY A 223 -1.35 -2.88 -11.77
C GLY A 223 -1.10 -3.72 -10.51
N GLY A 224 0.16 -3.95 -10.15
CA GLY A 224 0.54 -4.73 -8.97
C GLY A 224 0.75 -6.22 -9.22
N ALA A 225 0.69 -6.67 -10.48
CA ALA A 225 0.92 -8.07 -10.81
C ALA A 225 2.39 -8.49 -10.63
N SER A 226 3.31 -7.55 -10.82
CA SER A 226 4.75 -7.79 -10.59
C SER A 226 5.47 -6.54 -10.06
N TRP A 227 6.62 -6.76 -9.42
CA TRP A 227 7.48 -5.73 -8.87
C TRP A 227 8.89 -5.83 -9.44
N SER A 228 9.54 -4.68 -9.65
CA SER A 228 10.95 -4.61 -10.06
C SER A 228 11.89 -5.14 -8.97
N ALA A 229 13.15 -5.37 -9.33
CA ALA A 229 14.20 -5.54 -8.33
C ALA A 229 14.35 -4.25 -7.49
N PRO A 230 14.69 -4.39 -6.18
CA PRO A 230 14.93 -3.24 -5.32
C PRO A 230 16.10 -2.38 -5.79
N VAL A 231 15.94 -1.07 -5.78
CA VAL A 231 16.97 -0.08 -6.03
C VAL A 231 17.24 0.68 -4.73
N ALA A 232 18.47 0.61 -4.24
CA ALA A 232 18.85 1.27 -2.99
C ALA A 232 18.84 2.80 -3.16
N VAL A 233 18.12 3.49 -2.26
CA VAL A 233 18.06 4.95 -2.18
C VAL A 233 18.37 5.36 -0.73
N PRO A 234 19.64 5.63 -0.41
CA PRO A 234 20.02 5.94 0.97
C PRO A 234 19.17 7.06 1.55
N SER A 235 18.74 6.87 2.81
CA SER A 235 17.92 7.84 3.55
C SER A 235 16.55 8.15 2.90
N ALA A 236 16.03 7.31 2.01
CA ALA A 236 14.68 7.49 1.48
C ALA A 236 13.65 7.41 2.62
N VAL A 237 12.74 8.38 2.66
CA VAL A 237 11.71 8.52 3.70
C VAL A 237 10.30 8.61 3.15
N ALA A 238 10.12 8.97 1.87
CA ALA A 238 8.84 8.99 1.20
C ALA A 238 8.97 8.80 -0.30
N VAL A 239 7.91 8.32 -0.92
CA VAL A 239 7.79 8.13 -2.38
C VAL A 239 6.50 8.74 -2.90
N GLY A 240 6.54 9.23 -4.14
CA GLY A 240 5.40 9.78 -4.86
C GLY A 240 5.36 9.30 -6.30
N ALA A 241 4.16 9.17 -6.85
CA ALA A 241 3.95 8.85 -8.25
C ALA A 241 3.34 10.04 -8.99
N THR A 242 3.78 10.26 -10.22
CA THR A 242 3.15 11.14 -11.20
C THR A 242 2.74 10.34 -12.44
N PRO A 243 1.93 10.86 -13.33
CA PRO A 243 1.59 10.16 -14.57
C PRO A 243 2.82 9.71 -15.39
N SER A 244 3.91 10.48 -15.39
CA SER A 244 5.09 10.21 -16.23
C SER A 244 6.29 9.62 -15.48
N GLN A 245 6.46 9.90 -14.19
CA GLN A 245 7.65 9.53 -13.42
C GLN A 245 7.33 9.28 -11.94
N PHE A 246 8.32 8.87 -11.19
CA PHE A 246 8.25 8.78 -9.73
C PHE A 246 9.13 9.85 -9.08
N VAL A 247 8.87 10.13 -7.82
CA VAL A 247 9.68 11.01 -6.99
C VAL A 247 10.02 10.31 -5.67
N VAL A 248 11.26 10.43 -5.24
CA VAL A 248 11.73 9.91 -3.95
C VAL A 248 12.22 11.07 -3.11
N ALA A 249 11.74 11.16 -1.88
CA ALA A 249 12.24 12.09 -0.87
C ALA A 249 13.21 11.37 0.05
N SER A 250 14.40 11.96 0.24
CA SER A 250 15.44 11.50 1.18
C SER A 250 15.66 12.56 2.25
N ALA A 251 15.87 12.13 3.49
CA ALA A 251 16.14 13.02 4.62
C ALA A 251 17.57 12.86 5.15
N ALA A 252 18.09 13.93 5.77
CA ALA A 252 19.39 13.93 6.45
C ALA A 252 20.55 13.42 5.59
N GLU A 253 20.61 13.81 4.33
CA GLU A 253 21.76 13.55 3.45
C GLU A 253 22.95 14.44 3.84
N ALA A 254 24.18 14.03 3.47
CA ALA A 254 25.43 14.70 3.87
C ALA A 254 25.46 16.21 3.58
N GLU A 255 24.79 16.65 2.52
CA GLU A 255 24.74 18.07 2.10
C GLU A 255 23.35 18.71 2.30
N CYS A 256 22.42 18.02 3.00
CA CYS A 256 21.07 18.49 3.25
C CYS A 256 20.54 17.91 4.56
N ALA A 257 20.56 18.70 5.61
CA ALA A 257 20.08 18.29 6.93
C ALA A 257 18.55 18.04 6.97
N GLY A 258 17.79 18.66 6.05
CA GLY A 258 16.35 18.47 5.90
C GLY A 258 15.99 17.42 4.86
N VAL A 259 15.14 17.78 3.90
CA VAL A 259 14.63 16.87 2.84
C VAL A 259 15.14 17.31 1.48
N ARG A 260 15.48 16.34 0.66
CA ARG A 260 15.79 16.50 -0.75
C ARG A 260 14.99 15.51 -1.57
N THR A 261 14.49 15.93 -2.72
CA THR A 261 13.78 15.04 -3.65
C THR A 261 14.63 14.72 -4.88
N ARG A 262 14.36 13.58 -5.49
CA ARG A 262 14.88 13.16 -6.79
C ARG A 262 13.76 12.53 -7.59
N THR A 263 13.79 12.74 -8.89
CA THR A 263 12.98 11.95 -9.81
C THR A 263 13.54 10.53 -9.90
N PHE A 264 12.67 9.57 -10.20
CA PHE A 264 13.03 8.18 -10.41
C PHE A 264 12.25 7.64 -11.63
N ASP A 265 12.95 7.09 -12.61
CA ASP A 265 12.34 6.59 -13.85
C ASP A 265 11.92 5.10 -13.78
N GLY A 266 12.15 4.46 -12.64
CA GLY A 266 11.93 3.03 -12.40
C GLY A 266 13.22 2.19 -12.41
N ALA A 267 14.35 2.77 -12.81
CA ALA A 267 15.66 2.11 -12.86
C ALA A 267 16.77 2.96 -12.21
N ALA A 268 16.72 4.28 -12.41
CA ALA A 268 17.76 5.20 -11.97
C ALA A 268 17.19 6.46 -11.31
N LEU A 269 17.91 6.97 -10.33
CA LEU A 269 17.62 8.26 -9.72
C LEU A 269 18.13 9.40 -10.61
N GLY A 270 17.32 10.42 -10.76
CA GLY A 270 17.72 11.71 -11.35
C GLY A 270 18.70 12.50 -10.48
N ALA A 271 19.08 13.66 -10.97
CA ALA A 271 19.90 14.58 -10.18
C ALA A 271 19.19 14.98 -8.87
N PRO A 272 19.96 15.25 -7.80
CA PRO A 272 19.37 15.74 -6.56
C PRO A 272 18.75 17.11 -6.77
N GLY A 273 17.53 17.31 -6.26
CA GLY A 273 16.84 18.59 -6.23
C GLY A 273 17.37 19.54 -5.16
N GLY A 274 16.64 20.62 -4.93
CA GLY A 274 16.93 21.59 -3.87
C GLY A 274 16.79 20.99 -2.49
N CYS A 275 17.65 21.45 -1.55
CA CYS A 275 17.51 21.08 -0.15
C CYS A 275 16.43 21.94 0.52
N VAL A 276 15.50 21.28 1.20
CA VAL A 276 14.48 21.92 2.03
C VAL A 276 14.90 21.77 3.48
N ASP A 277 15.20 22.89 4.11
CA ASP A 277 15.59 22.91 5.54
C ASP A 277 14.32 22.82 6.41
N VAL A 278 14.00 21.61 6.83
CA VAL A 278 12.87 21.32 7.73
C VAL A 278 13.34 20.41 8.85
N ALA A 279 12.94 20.74 10.07
CA ALA A 279 13.17 19.89 11.21
C ALA A 279 12.20 18.68 11.17
N ASP A 280 12.60 17.57 11.79
CA ASP A 280 11.79 16.36 11.99
C ASP A 280 11.24 15.76 10.68
N ALA A 281 12.03 15.82 9.61
CA ALA A 281 11.69 15.28 8.29
C ALA A 281 11.94 13.77 8.16
N GLY A 282 12.14 13.06 9.26
CA GLY A 282 12.37 11.60 9.28
C GLY A 282 11.17 10.76 8.90
N GLY A 283 11.37 9.45 8.85
CA GLY A 283 10.35 8.48 8.46
C GLY A 283 9.04 8.67 9.21
N GLY A 284 7.94 8.67 8.47
CA GLY A 284 6.59 8.94 8.97
C GLY A 284 6.17 10.41 8.96
N ASN A 285 7.09 11.38 9.02
CA ASN A 285 6.80 12.82 9.03
C ASN A 285 6.98 13.51 7.67
N THR A 286 7.18 12.75 6.61
CA THR A 286 7.35 13.25 5.24
C THR A 286 6.42 12.51 4.30
N ALA A 287 5.72 13.25 3.45
CA ALA A 287 4.97 12.72 2.32
C ALA A 287 5.26 13.56 1.08
N VAL A 288 5.30 12.94 -0.08
CA VAL A 288 5.53 13.58 -1.36
C VAL A 288 4.52 13.07 -2.38
N ALA A 289 4.00 13.97 -3.20
CA ALA A 289 3.12 13.65 -4.32
C ALA A 289 3.43 14.56 -5.49
N GLY A 290 2.96 14.23 -6.68
CA GLY A 290 3.16 15.09 -7.84
C GLY A 290 2.14 14.86 -8.94
N SER A 291 1.94 15.92 -9.73
CA SER A 291 1.41 15.89 -11.09
C SER A 291 2.58 15.94 -12.07
N ASP A 292 2.29 15.95 -13.38
CA ASP A 292 3.36 16.19 -14.38
C ASP A 292 3.90 17.61 -14.35
N ALA A 293 3.16 18.56 -13.77
CA ALA A 293 3.53 19.98 -13.72
C ALA A 293 4.17 20.39 -12.39
N GLU A 294 3.80 19.76 -11.28
CA GLU A 294 4.16 20.23 -9.95
C GLU A 294 4.41 19.07 -8.98
N PHE A 295 5.38 19.24 -8.08
CA PHE A 295 5.59 18.38 -6.93
C PHE A 295 5.14 19.08 -5.66
N TYR A 296 4.67 18.29 -4.70
CA TYR A 296 4.22 18.73 -3.40
C TYR A 296 4.95 17.92 -2.32
N LEU A 297 5.45 18.61 -1.33
CA LEU A 297 6.18 18.03 -0.21
C LEU A 297 5.53 18.48 1.10
N TRP A 298 5.13 17.54 1.92
CA TRP A 298 4.67 17.77 3.28
C TRP A 298 5.69 17.17 4.25
N ALA A 299 6.56 17.99 4.83
CA ALA A 299 7.64 17.56 5.69
C ALA A 299 7.70 18.41 6.96
N GLY A 300 7.87 17.78 8.12
CA GLY A 300 7.81 18.49 9.40
C GLY A 300 6.53 19.31 9.53
N GLY A 301 6.66 20.61 9.82
CA GLY A 301 5.53 21.56 9.84
C GLY A 301 5.24 22.25 8.52
N ALA A 302 6.03 22.01 7.45
CA ALA A 302 5.95 22.73 6.20
C ALA A 302 5.17 21.94 5.13
N PHE A 303 4.37 22.66 4.32
CA PHE A 303 3.81 22.19 3.07
C PHE A 303 4.35 23.07 1.94
N LEU A 304 5.00 22.47 0.96
CA LEU A 304 5.77 23.16 -0.04
C LEU A 304 5.43 22.64 -1.44
N ARG A 305 5.60 23.50 -2.44
CA ARG A 305 5.36 23.23 -3.85
C ARG A 305 6.61 23.52 -4.70
N SER A 306 6.81 22.71 -5.72
CA SER A 306 7.86 22.90 -6.72
C SER A 306 7.26 22.77 -8.12
N SER A 307 7.59 23.71 -9.01
CA SER A 307 7.23 23.68 -10.43
C SER A 307 8.41 23.34 -11.35
N ASP A 308 9.56 22.96 -10.78
CA ASP A 308 10.80 22.65 -11.49
C ASP A 308 11.35 21.25 -11.09
N ALA A 309 10.44 20.30 -10.90
CA ALA A 309 10.75 18.91 -10.56
C ALA A 309 11.58 18.77 -9.26
N GLY A 310 11.34 19.63 -8.27
CA GLY A 310 12.02 19.59 -6.98
C GLY A 310 13.34 20.40 -6.96
N GLY A 311 13.65 21.15 -8.00
CA GLY A 311 14.85 22.00 -8.03
C GLY A 311 14.79 23.16 -7.04
N SER A 312 13.60 23.75 -6.87
CA SER A 312 13.31 24.77 -5.86
C SER A 312 11.93 24.55 -5.23
N TRP A 313 11.75 25.03 -4.00
CA TRP A 313 10.54 24.85 -3.21
C TRP A 313 10.04 26.19 -2.65
N SER A 314 8.74 26.42 -2.68
CA SER A 314 8.10 27.63 -2.16
C SER A 314 6.83 27.30 -1.35
#